data_b1625fdaaa3e0eaad7280d6a4f9fcca7
#
_entry.id   b1625fdaaa3e0eaad7280d6a4f9fcca7
#
_cell.length_a   1.000
_cell.length_b   1.000
_cell.length_c   1.000
_cell.angle_alpha   90.00
_cell.angle_beta   90.00
_cell.angle_gamma   90.00
#
_symmetry.space_group_name_H-M   'P 1'
#
loop_
_entity.id
_entity.type
_entity.pdbx_description
1 polymer ?
#
loop_
_entity_poly.entity_id
_entity_poly.type
_entity_poly.pdbx_seq_one_letter_code
_entity_poly.pdbx_strand_id
1 'polypeptide(L)'
;MEMLKTPLVDVTARLDPGLLFDAMALLEAGIWTWSPQQGLRRDPSCLRLLALGDSWPDDLGWLERVHPDDVARLADALSACQSGRSSGLRLEYRILHHHGHYIRLEERIRRDERGHLLGVVRHLDPAVVLVEERHGTDPLTGLESRSRFEQLLEERLLAEGGSFSLLQFSVDHMAKIRQLFGEAACDAMLAKLARIVRHELRREDPFARWDEDGFILMLSRTERMKGLEIAERLRLEIADASLLPQRPVTVSIGLVQSQPGEQLDHLLARLATCHGQARRERNAVVG
;
A
#
# COMPACT_ATOMS: atom_id res chain seq x y z
N MET A 1 18.99 -7.75 37.51
CA MET A 1 19.85 -6.56 37.65
C MET A 1 21.34 -6.88 37.41
N GLU A 2 21.62 -7.97 36.69
CA GLU A 2 22.99 -8.48 36.39
C GLU A 2 23.43 -8.29 34.93
N MET A 3 22.53 -7.89 34.03
CA MET A 3 22.84 -7.66 32.61
C MET A 3 23.54 -6.32 32.29
N LEU A 4 23.78 -5.45 33.28
CA LEU A 4 24.39 -4.12 33.05
C LEU A 4 25.88 -4.04 33.37
N LYS A 5 26.55 -5.17 33.67
CA LYS A 5 27.99 -5.21 33.98
C LYS A 5 28.88 -5.92 32.96
N THR A 6 28.34 -6.23 31.79
CA THR A 6 29.19 -6.76 30.67
C THR A 6 29.98 -5.62 30.08
N PRO A 7 31.32 -5.71 30.04
CA PRO A 7 32.12 -4.66 29.36
C PRO A 7 31.66 -4.54 27.92
N LEU A 8 31.61 -3.29 27.41
CA LEU A 8 31.39 -3.00 26.00
C LEU A 8 32.43 -3.79 25.18
N VAL A 9 32.03 -4.96 24.75
CA VAL A 9 32.80 -5.73 23.76
C VAL A 9 32.64 -4.98 22.43
N ASP A 10 33.73 -4.75 21.74
CA ASP A 10 33.68 -4.20 20.39
C ASP A 10 32.92 -5.18 19.46
N VAL A 11 31.63 -4.97 19.36
CA VAL A 11 30.72 -5.80 18.56
C VAL A 11 30.99 -5.62 17.07
N THR A 12 31.78 -4.60 16.67
CA THR A 12 32.04 -4.27 15.28
C THR A 12 33.04 -5.20 14.60
N ALA A 13 33.84 -5.96 15.37
CA ALA A 13 34.95 -6.75 14.85
C ALA A 13 34.55 -8.02 14.06
N ARG A 14 33.32 -8.57 14.30
CA ARG A 14 32.78 -9.76 13.60
C ARG A 14 31.28 -9.86 13.74
N LEU A 15 30.51 -8.88 13.23
CA LEU A 15 29.06 -9.10 13.08
C LEU A 15 28.85 -10.11 11.94
N ASP A 16 28.17 -11.19 12.26
CA ASP A 16 27.61 -12.10 11.25
C ASP A 16 26.70 -11.26 10.33
N PRO A 17 26.87 -11.34 9.00
CA PRO A 17 25.98 -10.66 8.06
C PRO A 17 24.50 -10.91 8.34
N GLY A 18 24.12 -12.12 8.76
CA GLY A 18 22.76 -12.46 9.17
C GLY A 18 22.24 -11.57 10.32
N LEU A 19 23.05 -11.40 11.36
CA LEU A 19 22.69 -10.56 12.52
C LEU A 19 22.53 -9.08 12.13
N LEU A 20 23.31 -8.60 11.16
CA LEU A 20 23.16 -7.25 10.61
C LEU A 20 21.80 -7.09 9.89
N PHE A 21 21.40 -8.06 9.09
CA PHE A 21 20.09 -8.05 8.40
C PHE A 21 18.93 -8.11 9.40
N ASP A 22 19.04 -8.92 10.43
CA ASP A 22 18.04 -8.99 11.50
C ASP A 22 17.92 -7.66 12.26
N ALA A 23 19.06 -7.02 12.56
CA ALA A 23 19.08 -5.70 13.21
C ALA A 23 18.45 -4.62 12.30
N MET A 24 18.70 -4.66 11.00
CA MET A 24 18.09 -3.74 10.04
C MET A 24 16.58 -3.97 9.89
N ALA A 25 16.14 -5.22 9.95
CA ALA A 25 14.71 -5.56 9.96
C ALA A 25 14.02 -5.03 11.22
N LEU A 26 14.68 -5.13 12.38
CA LEU A 26 14.17 -4.55 13.64
C LEU A 26 14.11 -3.02 13.63
N LEU A 27 14.99 -2.36 12.87
CA LEU A 27 15.03 -0.91 12.70
C LEU A 27 14.10 -0.42 11.56
N GLU A 28 13.42 -1.36 10.86
CA GLU A 28 12.60 -1.06 9.69
C GLU A 28 13.35 -0.19 8.68
N ALA A 29 14.60 -0.58 8.39
CA ALA A 29 15.48 0.16 7.52
C ALA A 29 15.92 -0.72 6.35
N GLY A 30 16.09 -0.10 5.19
CA GLY A 30 16.65 -0.71 4.00
C GLY A 30 18.09 -0.26 3.77
N ILE A 31 18.89 -1.12 3.14
CA ILE A 31 20.28 -0.81 2.77
C ILE A 31 20.40 -0.88 1.25
N TRP A 32 21.18 0.04 0.71
CA TRP A 32 21.62 -0.02 -0.68
C TRP A 32 23.08 0.38 -0.81
N THR A 33 23.72 -0.08 -1.88
CA THR A 33 25.08 0.27 -2.23
C THR A 33 25.16 0.69 -3.70
N TRP A 34 26.09 1.57 -4.00
CA TRP A 34 26.40 1.95 -5.37
C TRP A 34 27.93 1.95 -5.58
N SER A 35 28.36 1.45 -6.72
CA SER A 35 29.76 1.58 -7.16
C SER A 35 29.83 1.76 -8.68
N PRO A 36 30.90 2.39 -9.21
CA PRO A 36 31.05 2.54 -10.67
C PRO A 36 31.06 1.22 -11.43
N GLN A 37 31.50 0.12 -10.79
CA GLN A 37 31.64 -1.18 -11.42
C GLN A 37 30.36 -2.03 -11.37
N GLN A 38 29.56 -1.87 -10.32
CA GLN A 38 28.42 -2.74 -10.04
C GLN A 38 27.07 -2.02 -10.15
N GLY A 39 27.08 -0.68 -10.36
CA GLY A 39 25.86 0.11 -10.31
C GLY A 39 25.21 0.14 -8.94
N LEU A 40 23.93 0.38 -8.91
CA LEU A 40 23.11 0.43 -7.69
C LEU A 40 22.63 -0.98 -7.33
N ARG A 41 22.85 -1.36 -6.08
CA ARG A 41 22.36 -2.61 -5.50
C ARG A 41 21.52 -2.32 -4.27
N ARG A 42 20.35 -2.90 -4.18
CA ARG A 42 19.44 -2.78 -3.04
C ARG A 42 19.28 -4.11 -2.34
N ASP A 43 19.25 -4.06 -1.03
CA ASP A 43 18.89 -5.20 -0.20
C ASP A 43 17.36 -5.42 -0.25
N PRO A 44 16.87 -6.68 -0.09
CA PRO A 44 15.43 -6.97 -0.02
C PRO A 44 14.67 -6.17 1.03
N SER A 45 15.33 -5.67 2.09
CA SER A 45 14.71 -4.77 3.06
C SER A 45 14.22 -3.45 2.46
N CYS A 46 14.92 -2.93 1.42
CA CYS A 46 14.47 -1.75 0.69
C CYS A 46 13.14 -2.00 -0.05
N LEU A 47 12.97 -3.20 -0.60
CA LEU A 47 11.74 -3.58 -1.30
C LEU A 47 10.57 -3.70 -0.33
N ARG A 48 10.81 -4.35 0.83
CA ARG A 48 9.81 -4.46 1.90
C ARG A 48 9.38 -3.10 2.43
N LEU A 49 10.34 -2.20 2.64
CA LEU A 49 10.08 -0.84 3.14
C LEU A 49 9.12 -0.03 2.26
N LEU A 50 9.07 -0.33 0.96
CA LEU A 50 8.21 0.35 -0.01
C LEU A 50 7.01 -0.51 -0.42
N ALA A 51 6.86 -1.70 0.18
CA ALA A 51 5.90 -2.73 -0.19
C ALA A 51 5.92 -3.03 -1.71
N LEU A 52 7.11 -2.99 -2.31
CA LEU A 52 7.32 -3.39 -3.69
C LEU A 52 7.63 -4.88 -3.71
N GLY A 53 6.95 -5.63 -4.58
CA GLY A 53 7.26 -7.05 -4.81
C GLY A 53 8.70 -7.25 -5.29
N ASP A 54 9.05 -8.45 -5.74
CA ASP A 54 10.42 -8.85 -6.08
C ASP A 54 11.07 -8.10 -7.25
N SER A 55 10.33 -7.22 -7.92
CA SER A 55 10.83 -6.46 -9.06
C SER A 55 10.86 -4.96 -8.77
N TRP A 56 12.07 -4.42 -8.61
CA TRP A 56 12.30 -2.99 -8.64
C TRP A 56 12.45 -2.54 -10.11
N PRO A 57 11.84 -1.42 -10.53
CA PRO A 57 12.16 -0.81 -11.83
C PRO A 57 13.65 -0.44 -11.89
N ASP A 58 14.25 -0.55 -13.08
CA ASP A 58 15.67 -0.28 -13.35
C ASP A 58 16.22 1.00 -12.70
N ASP A 59 17.53 1.10 -12.64
CA ASP A 59 18.36 2.02 -11.86
C ASP A 59 17.90 3.48 -11.69
N LEU A 60 17.06 4.02 -12.57
CA LEU A 60 16.52 5.37 -12.49
C LEU A 60 15.00 5.43 -12.31
N GLY A 61 14.28 4.35 -12.57
CA GLY A 61 12.81 4.31 -12.48
C GLY A 61 12.24 4.57 -11.08
N TRP A 62 13.04 4.44 -10.03
CA TRP A 62 12.61 4.76 -8.67
C TRP A 62 12.42 6.26 -8.43
N LEU A 63 13.14 7.14 -9.17
CA LEU A 63 12.95 8.58 -9.10
C LEU A 63 11.56 9.01 -9.58
N GLU A 64 10.96 8.25 -10.47
CA GLU A 64 9.58 8.50 -10.94
C GLU A 64 8.54 8.31 -9.84
N ARG A 65 8.89 7.56 -8.79
CA ARG A 65 8.04 7.36 -7.61
C ARG A 65 8.27 8.42 -6.52
N VAL A 66 9.33 9.21 -6.62
CA VAL A 66 9.59 10.32 -5.69
C VAL A 66 8.59 11.45 -5.97
N HIS A 67 8.11 12.10 -4.91
CA HIS A 67 7.20 13.24 -5.05
C HIS A 67 7.84 14.32 -5.94
N PRO A 68 7.11 14.89 -6.92
CA PRO A 68 7.67 15.85 -7.89
C PRO A 68 8.47 17.00 -7.26
N ASP A 69 8.01 17.53 -6.13
CA ASP A 69 8.70 18.62 -5.41
C ASP A 69 10.06 18.21 -4.82
N ASP A 70 10.27 16.91 -4.58
CA ASP A 70 11.47 16.39 -3.90
C ASP A 70 12.52 15.86 -4.91
N VAL A 71 12.13 15.56 -6.17
CA VAL A 71 13.00 14.94 -7.19
C VAL A 71 14.28 15.73 -7.44
N ALA A 72 14.16 17.03 -7.71
CA ALA A 72 15.31 17.87 -8.07
C ALA A 72 16.34 17.91 -6.92
N ARG A 73 15.89 18.14 -5.70
CA ARG A 73 16.72 18.19 -4.49
C ARG A 73 17.43 16.86 -4.22
N LEU A 74 16.72 15.75 -4.41
CA LEU A 74 17.28 14.41 -4.22
C LEU A 74 18.32 14.08 -5.28
N ALA A 75 18.05 14.37 -6.56
CA ALA A 75 18.96 14.14 -7.66
C ALA A 75 20.28 14.95 -7.52
N ASP A 76 20.17 16.23 -7.13
CA ASP A 76 21.34 17.09 -6.89
C ASP A 76 22.19 16.58 -5.74
N ALA A 77 21.58 16.13 -4.66
CA ALA A 77 22.26 15.59 -3.50
C ALA A 77 23.00 14.27 -3.81
N LEU A 78 22.34 13.35 -4.53
CA LEU A 78 22.97 12.10 -5.00
C LEU A 78 24.14 12.38 -5.93
N SER A 79 23.98 13.31 -6.88
CA SER A 79 25.05 13.74 -7.79
C SER A 79 26.26 14.34 -7.05
N ALA A 80 26.00 15.11 -5.98
CA ALA A 80 27.05 15.67 -5.14
C ALA A 80 27.86 14.58 -4.41
N CYS A 81 27.21 13.52 -3.93
CA CYS A 81 27.88 12.37 -3.33
C CYS A 81 28.65 11.56 -4.37
N GLN A 82 28.06 11.25 -5.52
CA GLN A 82 28.72 10.50 -6.59
C GLN A 82 29.99 11.21 -7.10
N SER A 83 29.92 12.52 -7.28
CA SER A 83 31.06 13.33 -7.74
C SER A 83 32.11 13.62 -6.67
N GLY A 84 31.90 13.20 -5.42
CA GLY A 84 32.79 13.46 -4.30
C GLY A 84 32.76 14.89 -3.76
N ARG A 85 31.78 15.71 -4.18
CA ARG A 85 31.54 17.03 -3.60
C ARG A 85 30.99 16.96 -2.17
N SER A 86 30.46 15.81 -1.77
CA SER A 86 30.04 15.52 -0.40
C SER A 86 30.50 14.11 -0.02
N SER A 87 31.02 13.95 1.20
CA SER A 87 31.40 12.64 1.77
C SER A 87 30.23 11.91 2.45
N GLY A 88 29.10 12.60 2.65
CA GLY A 88 27.89 12.03 3.21
C GLY A 88 26.79 13.07 3.29
N LEU A 89 25.54 12.59 3.34
CA LEU A 89 24.37 13.44 3.45
C LEU A 89 23.24 12.73 4.20
N ARG A 90 22.31 13.54 4.68
CA ARG A 90 21.04 13.11 5.21
C ARG A 90 19.93 13.83 4.44
N LEU A 91 18.99 13.08 3.94
CA LEU A 91 17.88 13.57 3.14
C LEU A 91 16.56 13.07 3.70
N GLU A 92 15.55 13.90 3.58
CA GLU A 92 14.15 13.53 3.81
C GLU A 92 13.38 13.80 2.52
N TYR A 93 12.62 12.83 2.06
CA TYR A 93 11.82 12.95 0.85
C TYR A 93 10.58 12.07 0.90
N ARG A 94 9.62 12.36 0.05
CA ARG A 94 8.38 11.59 -0.12
C ARG A 94 8.53 10.65 -1.30
N ILE A 95 8.12 9.39 -1.13
CA ILE A 95 8.08 8.40 -2.20
C ILE A 95 6.72 7.73 -2.25
N LEU A 96 6.24 7.42 -3.45
CA LEU A 96 4.98 6.75 -3.66
C LEU A 96 5.09 5.28 -3.22
N HIS A 97 4.38 4.94 -2.16
CA HIS A 97 4.25 3.58 -1.68
C HIS A 97 3.43 2.72 -2.65
N HIS A 98 3.58 1.40 -2.59
CA HIS A 98 2.78 0.47 -3.42
C HIS A 98 1.27 0.70 -3.29
N HIS A 99 0.81 1.07 -2.11
CA HIS A 99 -0.61 1.36 -1.82
C HIS A 99 -1.11 2.72 -2.35
N GLY A 100 -0.33 3.44 -3.17
CA GLY A 100 -0.77 4.63 -3.88
C GLY A 100 -0.72 5.95 -3.08
N HIS A 101 -0.16 5.96 -1.86
CA HIS A 101 0.06 7.16 -1.08
C HIS A 101 1.54 7.49 -0.93
N TYR A 102 1.87 8.74 -0.61
CA TYR A 102 3.25 9.14 -0.35
C TYR A 102 3.63 8.88 1.10
N ILE A 103 4.75 8.17 1.30
CA ILE A 103 5.39 7.99 2.61
C ILE A 103 6.63 8.86 2.72
N ARG A 104 6.98 9.27 3.94
CA ARG A 104 8.18 10.05 4.20
C ARG A 104 9.32 9.14 4.60
N LEU A 105 10.44 9.27 3.88
CA LEU A 105 11.67 8.53 4.15
C LEU A 105 12.77 9.46 4.62
N GLU A 106 13.58 8.98 5.55
CA GLU A 106 14.91 9.52 5.85
C GLU A 106 15.94 8.62 5.19
N GLU A 107 16.84 9.21 4.45
CA GLU A 107 17.96 8.53 3.83
C GLU A 107 19.28 9.12 4.30
N ARG A 108 20.21 8.27 4.70
CA ARG A 108 21.57 8.62 5.07
C ARG A 108 22.54 7.93 4.13
N ILE A 109 23.37 8.73 3.47
CA ILE A 109 24.32 8.24 2.48
C ILE A 109 25.72 8.58 2.98
N ARG A 110 26.64 7.63 2.81
CA ARG A 110 28.07 7.81 3.06
C ARG A 110 28.88 7.38 1.84
N ARG A 111 29.85 8.16 1.47
CA ARG A 111 30.84 7.85 0.44
C ARG A 111 32.14 7.38 1.09
N ASP A 112 32.69 6.24 0.64
CA ASP A 112 33.98 5.75 1.05
C ASP A 112 35.15 6.38 0.23
N GLU A 113 36.38 6.10 0.62
CA GLU A 113 37.58 6.59 -0.06
C GLU A 113 37.74 6.07 -1.50
N ARG A 114 37.10 4.96 -1.83
CA ARG A 114 37.09 4.34 -3.17
C ARG A 114 35.99 4.89 -4.06
N GLY A 115 35.15 5.78 -3.53
CA GLY A 115 34.05 6.38 -4.25
C GLY A 115 32.76 5.56 -4.24
N HIS A 116 32.68 4.47 -3.46
CA HIS A 116 31.45 3.72 -3.29
C HIS A 116 30.50 4.47 -2.36
N LEU A 117 29.20 4.33 -2.61
CA LEU A 117 28.16 4.86 -1.75
C LEU A 117 27.51 3.73 -0.97
N LEU A 118 27.27 3.97 0.30
CA LEU A 118 26.42 3.17 1.17
C LEU A 118 25.25 4.06 1.62
N GLY A 119 24.03 3.62 1.36
CA GLY A 119 22.81 4.28 1.80
C GLY A 119 22.03 3.42 2.78
N VAL A 120 21.47 4.07 3.79
CA VAL A 120 20.50 3.50 4.71
C VAL A 120 19.25 4.35 4.62
N VAL A 121 18.13 3.72 4.33
CA VAL A 121 16.83 4.36 4.19
C VAL A 121 15.85 3.81 5.23
N ARG A 122 15.04 4.66 5.87
CA ARG A 122 14.02 4.27 6.84
C ARG A 122 12.80 5.15 6.76
N HIS A 123 11.68 4.67 7.28
CA HIS A 123 10.51 5.51 7.47
C HIS A 123 10.78 6.60 8.50
N LEU A 124 10.34 7.84 8.21
CA LEU A 124 10.39 8.95 9.16
C LEU A 124 9.26 8.88 10.18
N ASP A 125 8.12 8.36 9.77
CA ASP A 125 6.94 8.19 10.60
C ASP A 125 6.61 6.67 10.73
N PRO A 126 7.48 5.87 11.38
CA PRO A 126 7.29 4.43 11.47
C PRO A 126 6.00 4.06 12.21
N ALA A 127 5.50 4.95 13.09
CA ALA A 127 4.26 4.74 13.81
C ALA A 127 3.03 4.69 12.88
N VAL A 128 3.04 5.37 11.74
CA VAL A 128 1.91 5.35 10.78
C VAL A 128 1.88 4.03 10.01
N VAL A 129 3.04 3.57 9.54
CA VAL A 129 3.15 2.30 8.80
C VAL A 129 2.97 1.10 9.72
N LEU A 130 3.55 1.15 10.93
CA LEU A 130 3.41 0.08 11.94
C LEU A 130 1.99 -0.05 12.50
N VAL A 131 1.21 1.05 12.54
CA VAL A 131 -0.19 1.00 12.98
C VAL A 131 -1.06 0.33 11.90
N GLU A 132 -0.79 0.58 10.62
CA GLU A 132 -1.50 -0.10 9.52
C GLU A 132 -1.15 -1.59 9.45
N GLU A 133 0.14 -1.97 9.57
CA GLU A 133 0.56 -3.37 9.54
C GLU A 133 0.21 -4.13 10.83
N ARG A 134 0.33 -3.50 12.02
CA ARG A 134 0.04 -4.17 13.30
C ARG A 134 -1.44 -4.36 13.60
N HIS A 135 -2.31 -3.55 13.04
CA HIS A 135 -3.74 -3.66 13.35
C HIS A 135 -4.56 -4.27 12.21
N GLY A 136 -3.98 -4.40 11.02
CA GLY A 136 -4.70 -4.97 9.87
C GLY A 136 -6.00 -4.23 9.53
N THR A 137 -6.19 -3.01 10.07
CA THR A 137 -7.41 -2.23 9.93
C THR A 137 -7.12 -0.80 9.47
N ASP A 138 -7.98 -0.27 8.61
CA ASP A 138 -7.97 1.12 8.18
C ASP A 138 -8.47 2.04 9.32
N PRO A 139 -7.70 3.07 9.72
CA PRO A 139 -8.04 3.90 10.88
C PRO A 139 -9.29 4.76 10.69
N LEU A 140 -9.65 5.10 9.45
CA LEU A 140 -10.81 5.93 9.15
C LEU A 140 -12.11 5.13 9.22
N THR A 141 -12.11 3.93 8.64
CA THR A 141 -13.32 3.13 8.45
C THR A 141 -13.46 1.98 9.43
N GLY A 142 -12.35 1.56 10.08
CA GLY A 142 -12.28 0.38 10.93
C GLY A 142 -12.38 -0.94 10.16
N LEU A 143 -12.34 -0.91 8.84
CA LEU A 143 -12.32 -2.08 7.98
C LEU A 143 -10.93 -2.71 7.93
N GLU A 144 -10.82 -3.89 7.32
CA GLU A 144 -9.50 -4.46 7.01
C GLU A 144 -8.68 -3.47 6.17
N SER A 145 -7.37 -3.43 6.43
CA SER A 145 -6.44 -2.73 5.55
C SER A 145 -6.27 -3.52 4.24
N ARG A 146 -5.80 -2.85 3.20
CA ARG A 146 -5.50 -3.50 1.92
C ARG A 146 -4.53 -4.68 2.08
N SER A 147 -3.43 -4.49 2.81
CA SER A 147 -2.44 -5.55 3.05
C SER A 147 -3.04 -6.76 3.77
N ARG A 148 -3.89 -6.53 4.78
CA ARG A 148 -4.58 -7.63 5.46
C ARG A 148 -5.56 -8.35 4.53
N PHE A 149 -6.27 -7.61 3.71
CA PHE A 149 -7.20 -8.20 2.74
C PHE A 149 -6.48 -9.02 1.67
N GLU A 150 -5.34 -8.55 1.15
CA GLU A 150 -4.52 -9.30 0.19
C GLU A 150 -4.04 -10.64 0.79
N GLN A 151 -3.59 -10.65 2.05
CA GLN A 151 -3.26 -11.88 2.77
C GLN A 151 -4.45 -12.85 2.87
N LEU A 152 -5.62 -12.35 3.29
CA LEU A 152 -6.84 -13.16 3.36
C LEU A 152 -7.25 -13.74 2.00
N LEU A 153 -7.03 -12.97 0.93
CA LEU A 153 -7.32 -13.39 -0.43
C LEU A 153 -6.36 -14.47 -0.91
N GLU A 154 -5.05 -14.34 -0.61
CA GLU A 154 -4.04 -15.38 -0.88
C GLU A 154 -4.35 -16.67 -0.12
N GLU A 155 -4.62 -16.58 1.18
CA GLU A 155 -5.03 -17.72 2.01
C GLU A 155 -6.26 -18.41 1.41
N ARG A 156 -7.20 -17.63 0.89
CA ARG A 156 -8.43 -18.16 0.30
C ARG A 156 -8.22 -18.82 -1.06
N LEU A 157 -7.31 -18.29 -1.88
CA LEU A 157 -6.95 -18.87 -3.18
C LEU A 157 -6.17 -20.19 -3.02
N LEU A 158 -5.35 -20.30 -1.97
CA LEU A 158 -4.60 -21.53 -1.65
C LEU A 158 -5.47 -22.62 -1.00
N ALA A 159 -6.58 -22.23 -0.35
CA ALA A 159 -7.46 -23.18 0.29
C ALA A 159 -8.28 -23.96 -0.76
N GLU A 160 -8.31 -25.29 -0.65
CA GLU A 160 -9.21 -26.16 -1.42
C GLU A 160 -10.66 -25.94 -0.97
N GLY A 161 -11.27 -24.82 -1.33
CA GLY A 161 -12.59 -24.52 -0.80
C GLY A 161 -13.42 -23.54 -1.60
N GLY A 162 -14.23 -24.02 -2.52
CA GLY A 162 -15.35 -23.37 -3.17
C GLY A 162 -15.06 -22.01 -3.83
N SER A 163 -15.78 -21.67 -4.85
CA SER A 163 -15.72 -20.39 -5.52
C SER A 163 -16.19 -19.23 -4.59
N PHE A 164 -15.62 -18.05 -4.79
CA PHE A 164 -16.06 -16.82 -4.17
C PHE A 164 -16.18 -15.71 -5.23
N SER A 165 -16.94 -14.68 -4.93
CA SER A 165 -16.99 -13.47 -5.77
C SER A 165 -16.23 -12.35 -5.08
N LEU A 166 -15.44 -11.62 -5.85
CA LEU A 166 -14.67 -10.47 -5.41
C LEU A 166 -15.24 -9.20 -6.04
N LEU A 167 -15.53 -8.20 -5.22
CA LEU A 167 -16.09 -6.92 -5.64
C LEU A 167 -15.12 -5.80 -5.27
N GLN A 168 -14.93 -4.87 -6.19
CA GLN A 168 -14.26 -3.58 -5.93
C GLN A 168 -15.21 -2.46 -6.30
N PHE A 169 -15.32 -1.45 -5.46
CA PHE A 169 -16.14 -0.28 -5.76
C PHE A 169 -15.48 1.01 -5.27
N SER A 170 -15.81 2.11 -5.92
CA SER A 170 -15.36 3.45 -5.53
C SER A 170 -16.51 4.44 -5.65
N VAL A 171 -16.39 5.54 -4.89
CA VAL A 171 -17.36 6.64 -4.91
C VAL A 171 -17.24 7.43 -6.20
N ASP A 172 -18.35 7.61 -6.90
CA ASP A 172 -18.38 8.41 -8.11
C ASP A 172 -18.14 9.90 -7.82
N HIS A 173 -17.38 10.56 -8.70
CA HIS A 173 -17.10 11.99 -8.58
C HIS A 173 -16.40 12.44 -7.30
N MET A 174 -15.64 11.58 -6.65
CA MET A 174 -15.00 11.86 -5.34
C MET A 174 -14.19 13.17 -5.34
N ALA A 175 -13.41 13.44 -6.40
CA ALA A 175 -12.65 14.69 -6.51
C ALA A 175 -13.55 15.94 -6.45
N LYS A 176 -14.74 15.89 -7.08
CA LYS A 176 -15.71 16.97 -7.04
C LYS A 176 -16.37 17.11 -5.67
N ILE A 177 -16.67 15.99 -5.02
CA ILE A 177 -17.20 15.96 -3.66
C ILE A 177 -16.20 16.60 -2.72
N ARG A 178 -14.92 16.20 -2.79
CA ARG A 178 -13.81 16.74 -1.99
C ARG A 178 -13.66 18.26 -2.19
N GLN A 179 -13.74 18.72 -3.42
CA GLN A 179 -13.68 20.15 -3.73
C GLN A 179 -14.85 20.96 -3.14
N LEU A 180 -16.06 20.39 -3.09
CA LEU A 180 -17.27 21.08 -2.66
C LEU A 180 -17.48 21.03 -1.13
N PHE A 181 -17.12 19.92 -0.49
CA PHE A 181 -17.47 19.65 0.91
C PHE A 181 -16.22 19.59 1.82
N GLY A 182 -15.02 19.54 1.25
CA GLY A 182 -13.77 19.43 2.00
C GLY A 182 -13.44 18.01 2.46
N GLU A 183 -12.22 17.82 2.96
CA GLU A 183 -11.68 16.51 3.34
C GLU A 183 -12.45 15.88 4.51
N ALA A 184 -12.72 16.64 5.57
CA ALA A 184 -13.42 16.13 6.75
C ALA A 184 -14.84 15.58 6.44
N ALA A 185 -15.56 16.20 5.48
CA ALA A 185 -16.86 15.72 5.05
C ALA A 185 -16.73 14.44 4.20
N CYS A 186 -15.67 14.33 3.39
CA CYS A 186 -15.35 13.11 2.64
C CYS A 186 -15.05 11.96 3.60
N ASP A 187 -14.23 12.18 4.60
CA ASP A 187 -13.88 11.18 5.61
C ASP A 187 -15.12 10.68 6.36
N ALA A 188 -15.96 11.59 6.83
CA ALA A 188 -17.22 11.25 7.49
C ALA A 188 -18.16 10.45 6.58
N MET A 189 -18.24 10.81 5.30
CA MET A 189 -19.01 10.11 4.28
C MET A 189 -18.49 8.70 4.06
N LEU A 190 -17.18 8.52 3.87
CA LEU A 190 -16.55 7.22 3.65
C LEU A 190 -16.71 6.30 4.86
N ALA A 191 -16.55 6.82 6.07
CA ALA A 191 -16.79 6.06 7.30
C ALA A 191 -18.26 5.64 7.46
N LYS A 192 -19.22 6.48 7.04
CA LYS A 192 -20.63 6.15 7.03
C LYS A 192 -20.96 5.10 5.96
N LEU A 193 -20.41 5.24 4.75
CA LEU A 193 -20.54 4.27 3.66
C LEU A 193 -20.02 2.89 4.08
N ALA A 194 -18.85 2.83 4.69
CA ALA A 194 -18.27 1.58 5.19
C ALA A 194 -19.21 0.87 6.18
N ARG A 195 -19.86 1.61 7.08
CA ARG A 195 -20.84 1.03 8.03
C ARG A 195 -22.07 0.48 7.34
N ILE A 196 -22.59 1.18 6.34
CA ILE A 196 -23.77 0.72 5.55
C ILE A 196 -23.43 -0.60 4.88
N VAL A 197 -22.32 -0.64 4.13
CA VAL A 197 -21.91 -1.86 3.43
C VAL A 197 -21.61 -3.00 4.42
N ARG A 198 -20.94 -2.74 5.54
CA ARG A 198 -20.64 -3.76 6.55
C ARG A 198 -21.91 -4.39 7.13
N HIS A 199 -22.98 -3.62 7.30
CA HIS A 199 -24.27 -4.12 7.79
C HIS A 199 -24.94 -5.11 6.83
N GLU A 200 -24.73 -4.97 5.53
CA GLU A 200 -25.29 -5.83 4.48
C GLU A 200 -24.49 -7.12 4.25
N LEU A 201 -23.26 -7.17 4.75
CA LEU A 201 -22.36 -8.31 4.58
C LEU A 201 -22.46 -9.29 5.75
N ARG A 202 -22.18 -10.55 5.47
CA ARG A 202 -22.02 -11.57 6.51
C ARG A 202 -20.76 -11.27 7.32
N ARG A 203 -20.71 -11.79 8.55
CA ARG A 203 -19.55 -11.62 9.42
C ARG A 203 -18.27 -12.24 8.84
N GLU A 204 -18.43 -13.35 8.11
CA GLU A 204 -17.35 -14.08 7.45
C GLU A 204 -16.89 -13.48 6.12
N ASP A 205 -17.58 -12.46 5.59
CA ASP A 205 -17.18 -11.81 4.34
C ASP A 205 -16.15 -10.72 4.63
N PRO A 206 -14.88 -10.87 4.22
CA PRO A 206 -13.87 -9.85 4.36
C PRO A 206 -14.25 -8.58 3.60
N PHE A 207 -14.00 -7.44 4.22
CA PHE A 207 -14.30 -6.13 3.66
C PHE A 207 -13.22 -5.13 4.06
N ALA A 208 -12.59 -4.49 3.08
CA ALA A 208 -11.42 -3.64 3.27
C ALA A 208 -11.55 -2.27 2.59
N ARG A 209 -10.80 -1.32 3.12
CA ARG A 209 -10.43 -0.10 2.43
C ARG A 209 -9.32 -0.42 1.42
N TRP A 210 -9.58 -0.15 0.13
CA TRP A 210 -8.63 -0.52 -0.93
C TRP A 210 -7.70 0.61 -1.33
N ASP A 211 -8.25 1.81 -1.43
CA ASP A 211 -7.54 3.04 -1.76
C ASP A 211 -8.26 4.27 -1.13
N GLU A 212 -7.91 5.49 -1.54
CA GLU A 212 -8.45 6.72 -0.95
C GLU A 212 -9.99 6.81 -0.98
N ASP A 213 -10.62 6.36 -2.06
CA ASP A 213 -12.06 6.47 -2.31
C ASP A 213 -12.72 5.12 -2.65
N GLY A 214 -11.94 4.04 -2.55
CA GLY A 214 -12.32 2.71 -2.96
C GLY A 214 -12.30 1.66 -1.86
N PHE A 215 -13.10 0.64 -2.09
CA PHE A 215 -13.31 -0.48 -1.18
C PHE A 215 -13.27 -1.80 -1.96
N ILE A 216 -12.92 -2.87 -1.28
CA ILE A 216 -12.93 -4.24 -1.81
C ILE A 216 -13.60 -5.18 -0.81
N LEU A 217 -14.37 -6.13 -1.29
CA LEU A 217 -14.99 -7.14 -0.45
C LEU A 217 -15.01 -8.51 -1.14
N MET A 218 -14.96 -9.56 -0.35
CA MET A 218 -15.04 -10.94 -0.81
C MET A 218 -16.35 -11.57 -0.30
N LEU A 219 -17.19 -12.01 -1.20
CA LEU A 219 -18.41 -12.76 -0.90
C LEU A 219 -18.06 -14.25 -0.88
N SER A 220 -17.89 -14.81 0.29
CA SER A 220 -17.53 -16.21 0.49
C SER A 220 -18.63 -17.13 -0.03
N ARG A 221 -18.24 -18.22 -0.74
CA ARG A 221 -19.18 -19.22 -1.29
C ARG A 221 -20.32 -18.59 -2.10
N THR A 222 -20.01 -17.58 -2.89
CA THR A 222 -20.98 -16.85 -3.70
C THR A 222 -20.56 -16.87 -5.15
N GLU A 223 -21.43 -17.42 -5.99
CA GLU A 223 -21.23 -17.46 -7.45
C GLU A 223 -21.55 -16.10 -8.09
N ARG A 224 -21.02 -15.92 -9.32
CA ARG A 224 -21.10 -14.64 -10.05
C ARG A 224 -22.51 -14.04 -10.11
N MET A 225 -23.52 -14.83 -10.48
CA MET A 225 -24.90 -14.29 -10.61
C MET A 225 -25.43 -13.75 -9.27
N LYS A 226 -25.21 -14.51 -8.18
CA LYS A 226 -25.61 -14.05 -6.84
C LYS A 226 -24.78 -12.87 -6.35
N GLY A 227 -23.49 -12.83 -6.72
CA GLY A 227 -22.63 -11.69 -6.47
C GLY A 227 -23.14 -10.41 -7.14
N LEU A 228 -23.58 -10.51 -8.41
CA LEU A 228 -24.17 -9.37 -9.14
C LEU A 228 -25.48 -8.87 -8.50
N GLU A 229 -26.35 -9.74 -8.01
CA GLU A 229 -27.56 -9.34 -7.28
C GLU A 229 -27.19 -8.57 -6.00
N ILE A 230 -26.19 -9.04 -5.26
CA ILE A 230 -25.70 -8.38 -4.04
C ILE A 230 -25.07 -7.02 -4.38
N ALA A 231 -24.25 -6.97 -5.42
CA ALA A 231 -23.61 -5.75 -5.88
C ALA A 231 -24.64 -4.68 -6.28
N GLU A 232 -25.67 -5.06 -7.03
CA GLU A 232 -26.73 -4.15 -7.44
C GLU A 232 -27.55 -3.65 -6.24
N ARG A 233 -27.83 -4.52 -5.27
CA ARG A 233 -28.49 -4.11 -4.03
C ARG A 233 -27.64 -3.10 -3.26
N LEU A 234 -26.34 -3.36 -3.08
CA LEU A 234 -25.41 -2.42 -2.42
C LEU A 234 -25.36 -1.07 -3.15
N ARG A 235 -25.30 -1.08 -4.48
CA ARG A 235 -25.32 0.14 -5.28
C ARG A 235 -26.57 0.99 -5.01
N LEU A 236 -27.75 0.36 -5.00
CA LEU A 236 -29.02 1.04 -4.75
C LEU A 236 -29.09 1.58 -3.30
N GLU A 237 -28.72 0.78 -2.32
CA GLU A 237 -28.72 1.19 -0.91
C GLU A 237 -27.78 2.38 -0.65
N ILE A 238 -26.60 2.38 -1.26
CA ILE A 238 -25.67 3.50 -1.16
C ILE A 238 -26.26 4.76 -1.82
N ALA A 239 -26.90 4.62 -2.98
CA ALA A 239 -27.52 5.74 -3.69
C ALA A 239 -28.69 6.35 -2.91
N ASP A 240 -29.46 5.53 -2.18
CA ASP A 240 -30.58 5.96 -1.34
C ASP A 240 -30.14 6.48 0.03
N ALA A 241 -28.91 6.14 0.47
CA ALA A 241 -28.40 6.61 1.74
C ALA A 241 -28.07 8.10 1.70
N SER A 242 -28.61 8.87 2.63
CA SER A 242 -28.26 10.29 2.81
C SER A 242 -26.81 10.43 3.34
N LEU A 243 -25.85 10.15 2.49
CA LEU A 243 -24.41 10.22 2.82
C LEU A 243 -23.90 11.66 2.88
N LEU A 244 -24.42 12.53 2.01
CA LEU A 244 -24.14 13.96 1.97
C LEU A 244 -25.43 14.78 2.00
N PRO A 245 -25.40 16.01 2.52
CA PRO A 245 -26.56 16.89 2.49
C PRO A 245 -26.99 17.19 1.06
N GLN A 246 -28.28 16.97 0.76
CA GLN A 246 -28.94 17.35 -0.51
C GLN A 246 -28.33 16.80 -1.81
N ARG A 247 -27.46 15.75 -1.72
CA ARG A 247 -26.90 15.11 -2.90
C ARG A 247 -26.83 13.59 -2.71
N PRO A 248 -27.33 12.83 -3.69
CA PRO A 248 -27.08 11.39 -3.72
C PRO A 248 -25.61 11.13 -3.98
N VAL A 249 -25.06 10.12 -3.31
CA VAL A 249 -23.73 9.57 -3.55
C VAL A 249 -23.90 8.25 -4.25
N THR A 250 -23.27 8.08 -5.41
CA THR A 250 -23.31 6.83 -6.15
C THR A 250 -21.95 6.15 -6.16
N VAL A 251 -21.94 4.87 -6.44
CA VAL A 251 -20.72 4.05 -6.53
C VAL A 251 -20.73 3.26 -7.84
N SER A 252 -19.53 3.02 -8.34
CA SER A 252 -19.29 2.12 -9.47
C SER A 252 -18.66 0.84 -8.96
N ILE A 253 -19.22 -0.32 -9.30
CA ILE A 253 -18.85 -1.63 -8.76
C ILE A 253 -18.37 -2.55 -9.87
N GLY A 254 -17.14 -3.08 -9.75
CA GLY A 254 -16.65 -4.20 -10.56
C GLY A 254 -16.74 -5.49 -9.78
N LEU A 255 -17.10 -6.59 -10.45
CA LEU A 255 -17.21 -7.92 -9.86
C LEU A 255 -16.52 -8.96 -10.73
N VAL A 256 -15.83 -9.89 -10.09
CA VAL A 256 -15.33 -11.12 -10.72
C VAL A 256 -15.56 -12.31 -9.79
N GLN A 257 -15.74 -13.49 -10.39
CA GLN A 257 -15.71 -14.76 -9.65
C GLN A 257 -14.34 -15.35 -9.75
N SER A 258 -13.82 -15.93 -8.64
CA SER A 258 -12.57 -16.68 -8.61
C SER A 258 -12.63 -17.91 -9.51
N GLN A 259 -11.51 -18.25 -10.14
CA GLN A 259 -11.36 -19.45 -10.96
C GLN A 259 -10.45 -20.47 -10.25
N PRO A 260 -10.65 -21.77 -10.44
CA PRO A 260 -9.78 -22.78 -9.87
C PRO A 260 -8.33 -22.59 -10.33
N GLY A 261 -7.39 -22.56 -9.37
CA GLY A 261 -5.96 -22.40 -9.67
C GLY A 261 -5.55 -20.99 -10.12
N GLU A 262 -6.42 -19.99 -9.98
CA GLU A 262 -6.11 -18.61 -10.35
C GLU A 262 -5.12 -17.99 -9.37
N GLN A 263 -4.16 -17.24 -9.89
CA GLN A 263 -3.21 -16.46 -9.09
C GLN A 263 -3.81 -15.11 -8.70
N LEU A 264 -3.37 -14.57 -7.56
CA LEU A 264 -3.85 -13.31 -7.01
C LEU A 264 -3.78 -12.16 -8.01
N ASP A 265 -2.63 -11.97 -8.64
CA ASP A 265 -2.42 -10.86 -9.59
C ASP A 265 -3.38 -10.94 -10.78
N HIS A 266 -3.65 -12.14 -11.28
CA HIS A 266 -4.58 -12.33 -12.38
C HIS A 266 -6.02 -12.01 -11.98
N LEU A 267 -6.44 -12.47 -10.81
CA LEU A 267 -7.77 -12.18 -10.25
C LEU A 267 -7.96 -10.67 -10.06
N LEU A 268 -6.97 -9.99 -9.46
CA LEU A 268 -7.01 -8.54 -9.24
C LEU A 268 -6.99 -7.74 -10.55
N ALA A 269 -6.24 -8.18 -11.57
CA ALA A 269 -6.22 -7.53 -12.89
C ALA A 269 -7.58 -7.63 -13.60
N ARG A 270 -8.26 -8.77 -13.52
CA ARG A 270 -9.63 -8.93 -14.03
C ARG A 270 -10.62 -8.03 -13.30
N LEU A 271 -10.53 -7.97 -11.98
CA LEU A 271 -11.36 -7.11 -11.15
C LEU A 271 -11.16 -5.63 -11.49
N ALA A 272 -9.90 -5.19 -11.60
CA ALA A 272 -9.58 -3.82 -12.00
C ALA A 272 -10.15 -3.45 -13.37
N THR A 273 -10.19 -4.41 -14.31
CA THR A 273 -10.79 -4.20 -15.63
C THR A 273 -12.30 -3.97 -15.54
N CYS A 274 -13.03 -4.82 -14.81
CA CYS A 274 -14.47 -4.66 -14.57
C CYS A 274 -14.79 -3.37 -13.82
N HIS A 275 -14.03 -3.06 -12.75
CA HIS A 275 -14.19 -1.82 -11.99
C HIS A 275 -13.90 -0.59 -12.85
N GLY A 276 -12.85 -0.61 -13.66
CA GLY A 276 -12.54 0.47 -14.60
C GLY A 276 -13.64 0.71 -15.63
N GLN A 277 -14.36 -0.34 -16.06
CA GLN A 277 -15.53 -0.19 -16.92
C GLN A 277 -16.72 0.42 -16.16
N ALA A 278 -17.03 -0.07 -14.97
CA ALA A 278 -18.10 0.47 -14.12
C ALA A 278 -17.89 1.98 -13.85
N ARG A 279 -16.65 2.39 -13.56
CA ARG A 279 -16.28 3.81 -13.36
C ARG A 279 -16.52 4.69 -14.57
N ARG A 280 -16.38 4.16 -15.79
CA ARG A 280 -16.72 4.91 -17.02
C ARG A 280 -18.22 5.09 -17.19
N GLU A 281 -18.99 4.06 -16.87
CA GLU A 281 -20.46 4.08 -16.95
C GLU A 281 -21.09 4.89 -15.81
N ARG A 282 -20.46 4.88 -14.65
CA ARG A 282 -20.89 5.47 -13.37
C ARG A 282 -22.22 4.91 -12.85
N ASN A 283 -22.33 4.88 -11.52
CA ASN A 283 -23.54 4.33 -10.89
C ASN A 283 -23.95 2.97 -11.52
N ALA A 284 -22.98 2.09 -11.74
CA ALA A 284 -23.13 0.87 -12.50
C ALA A 284 -22.42 -0.32 -11.83
N VAL A 285 -22.92 -1.51 -12.15
CA VAL A 285 -22.30 -2.79 -11.78
C VAL A 285 -21.84 -3.48 -13.05
N VAL A 286 -20.57 -3.88 -13.10
CA VAL A 286 -19.97 -4.62 -14.22
C VAL A 286 -19.27 -5.86 -13.67
N GLY A 287 -19.55 -7.04 -14.28
CA GLY A 287 -18.96 -8.29 -13.83
C GLY A 287 -19.08 -9.42 -14.81
#